data_c55e575a33967639b85676e8bb862a9b
#
_entry.id   c55e575a33967639b85676e8bb862a9b
#
_cell.length_a   1.000
_cell.length_b   1.000
_cell.length_c   1.000
_cell.angle_alpha   90.00
_cell.angle_beta   90.00
_cell.angle_gamma   90.00
#
_symmetry.space_group_name_H-M   'P 1'
#
loop_
_entity.id
_entity.type
_entity.pdbx_description
1 polymer ?
#
loop_
_entity_poly.entity_id
_entity_poly.type
_entity_poly.pdbx_seq_one_letter_code
_entity_poly.pdbx_strand_id
1 'polypeptide(L)'
;MAQGREPVYSMETVDGRTLRVAVWRATKVSGKLPILFFNGIGANIEAMAPMAELIDDRDFITYDMPGIGGSPDPVVPYNAILMARIADLLLDRFEMPLVDVMGVSWGGAMAQQFALQNNARVNKLILVATSAGMLMVPGNPAALVKMADPRRYIDPEFMAKHFKTLYGGMVGNKAEHINRLKPPSKTGYFYQLLAMMGWTSAPFLPFLKTQTLIMMGGDDQIVPLANGKFLDFLIPNSELFVIDDGGHLFLLSHAQESIAAIVEFLDRPAAEARQAA
;
A
#
# COMPACT_ATOMS: atom_id res chain seq x y z
N MET A 1 23.62 -14.30 8.87
CA MET A 1 22.45 -13.42 8.64
C MET A 1 22.90 -12.44 7.58
N ALA A 2 22.26 -12.43 6.41
CA ALA A 2 22.55 -11.41 5.40
C ALA A 2 22.21 -10.05 6.03
N GLN A 3 23.10 -9.06 5.89
CA GLN A 3 22.81 -7.68 6.27
C GLN A 3 21.57 -7.25 5.49
N GLY A 4 20.49 -6.86 6.19
CA GLY A 4 19.29 -6.36 5.57
C GLY A 4 19.61 -5.15 4.70
N ARG A 5 18.90 -5.02 3.60
CA ARG A 5 19.01 -3.91 2.66
C ARG A 5 18.54 -2.62 3.36
N GLU A 6 19.44 -1.67 3.55
CA GLU A 6 19.12 -0.40 4.24
C GLU A 6 18.56 0.63 3.26
N PRO A 7 17.52 1.39 3.65
CA PRO A 7 16.99 2.47 2.83
C PRO A 7 17.84 3.72 2.90
N VAL A 8 17.90 4.47 1.80
CA VAL A 8 18.38 5.85 1.78
C VAL A 8 17.19 6.77 2.03
N TYR A 9 17.26 7.56 3.09
CA TYR A 9 16.22 8.54 3.43
C TYR A 9 16.58 9.92 2.88
N SER A 10 15.57 10.62 2.38
CA SER A 10 15.67 12.04 2.02
C SER A 10 14.41 12.81 2.39
N MET A 11 14.55 14.14 2.48
CA MET A 11 13.41 15.06 2.61
C MET A 11 13.22 15.76 1.27
N GLU A 12 12.12 15.45 0.61
CA GLU A 12 11.83 15.97 -0.74
C GLU A 12 10.70 16.98 -0.70
N THR A 13 10.92 18.14 -1.31
CA THR A 13 9.86 19.15 -1.44
C THR A 13 9.37 19.15 -2.88
N VAL A 14 8.12 18.79 -3.07
CA VAL A 14 7.42 18.75 -4.36
C VAL A 14 6.05 19.42 -4.22
N ASP A 15 5.70 20.24 -5.18
CA ASP A 15 4.42 21.00 -5.22
C ASP A 15 4.12 21.71 -3.87
N GLY A 16 5.17 22.31 -3.25
CA GLY A 16 5.08 23.03 -1.97
C GLY A 16 4.90 22.16 -0.73
N ARG A 17 5.02 20.83 -0.84
CA ARG A 17 4.92 19.88 0.28
C ARG A 17 6.23 19.15 0.48
N THR A 18 6.68 19.08 1.73
CA THR A 18 7.87 18.33 2.10
C THR A 18 7.47 16.96 2.62
N LEU A 19 8.08 15.92 2.07
CA LEU A 19 7.81 14.52 2.43
C LEU A 19 9.14 13.83 2.75
N ARG A 20 9.11 12.94 3.75
CA ARG A 20 10.20 12.00 3.96
C ARG A 20 10.02 10.83 3.00
N VAL A 21 11.05 10.58 2.21
CA VAL A 21 11.11 9.51 1.21
C VAL A 21 12.15 8.48 1.63
N ALA A 22 11.90 7.22 1.33
CA ALA A 22 12.86 6.14 1.48
C ALA A 22 13.01 5.40 0.16
N VAL A 23 14.25 5.13 -0.24
CA VAL A 23 14.59 4.34 -1.41
C VAL A 23 15.50 3.19 -1.00
N TRP A 24 15.04 1.96 -1.20
CA TRP A 24 15.88 0.77 -1.14
C TRP A 24 16.39 0.49 -2.55
N ARG A 25 17.70 0.57 -2.74
CA ARG A 25 18.31 0.26 -4.04
C ARG A 25 18.43 -1.25 -4.24
N ALA A 26 18.26 -1.72 -5.45
CA ALA A 26 18.47 -3.12 -5.80
C ALA A 26 19.88 -3.59 -5.39
N THR A 27 19.98 -4.79 -4.83
CA THR A 27 21.30 -5.36 -4.46
C THR A 27 22.10 -5.82 -5.66
N LYS A 28 21.42 -6.05 -6.79
CA LYS A 28 22.01 -6.48 -8.08
C LYS A 28 21.42 -5.66 -9.21
N VAL A 29 22.23 -5.33 -10.20
CA VAL A 29 21.74 -4.73 -11.45
C VAL A 29 20.93 -5.78 -12.20
N SER A 30 19.61 -5.64 -12.16
CA SER A 30 18.67 -6.62 -12.74
C SER A 30 17.95 -6.10 -13.99
N GLY A 31 17.97 -4.79 -14.24
CA GLY A 31 17.15 -4.15 -15.27
C GLY A 31 15.65 -4.18 -14.98
N LYS A 32 15.23 -4.64 -13.79
CA LYS A 32 13.83 -4.68 -13.36
C LYS A 32 13.33 -3.28 -12.99
N LEU A 33 12.04 -3.05 -13.20
CA LEU A 33 11.41 -1.77 -12.87
C LEU A 33 11.32 -1.56 -11.35
N PRO A 34 11.47 -0.31 -10.88
CA PRO A 34 11.28 0.01 -9.47
C PRO A 34 9.81 -0.13 -9.05
N ILE A 35 9.59 -0.39 -7.77
CA ILE A 35 8.25 -0.41 -7.16
C ILE A 35 8.01 0.93 -6.46
N LEU A 36 6.95 1.64 -6.84
CA LEU A 36 6.36 2.72 -6.06
C LEU A 36 5.34 2.11 -5.08
N PHE A 37 5.57 2.28 -3.78
CA PHE A 37 4.72 1.71 -2.75
C PHE A 37 3.94 2.76 -1.97
N PHE A 38 2.63 2.52 -1.81
CA PHE A 38 1.73 3.32 -0.97
C PHE A 38 1.35 2.55 0.29
N ASN A 39 1.69 3.10 1.45
CA ASN A 39 1.46 2.49 2.74
C ASN A 39 -0.01 2.65 3.23
N GLY A 40 -0.42 1.82 4.21
CA GLY A 40 -1.74 1.90 4.84
C GLY A 40 -1.93 3.18 5.65
N ILE A 41 -3.18 3.43 6.07
CA ILE A 41 -3.53 4.62 6.86
C ILE A 41 -2.74 4.71 8.16
N GLY A 42 -2.13 5.86 8.43
CA GLY A 42 -1.35 6.13 9.64
C GLY A 42 -0.03 5.35 9.73
N ALA A 43 0.31 4.53 8.74
CA ALA A 43 1.53 3.74 8.75
C ALA A 43 2.71 4.53 8.19
N ASN A 44 3.81 4.53 8.94
CA ASN A 44 5.10 5.11 8.56
C ASN A 44 5.93 4.14 7.72
N ILE A 45 6.98 4.63 7.08
CA ILE A 45 7.88 3.86 6.20
C ILE A 45 8.35 2.57 6.88
N GLU A 46 8.74 2.63 8.16
CA GLU A 46 9.29 1.50 8.90
C GLU A 46 8.29 0.36 9.13
N ALA A 47 6.99 0.64 9.05
CA ALA A 47 5.94 -0.40 9.22
C ALA A 47 6.05 -1.52 8.18
N MET A 48 6.46 -1.20 6.95
CA MET A 48 6.56 -2.13 5.83
C MET A 48 8.01 -2.35 5.36
N ALA A 49 9.00 -1.85 6.08
CA ALA A 49 10.42 -2.05 5.76
C ALA A 49 10.79 -3.54 5.56
N PRO A 50 10.31 -4.50 6.38
CA PRO A 50 10.62 -5.90 6.17
C PRO A 50 10.22 -6.45 4.80
N MET A 51 9.11 -5.96 4.25
CA MET A 51 8.69 -6.34 2.90
C MET A 51 9.64 -5.75 1.85
N ALA A 52 10.00 -4.48 1.98
CA ALA A 52 10.95 -3.84 1.07
C ALA A 52 12.33 -4.50 1.10
N GLU A 53 12.76 -5.01 2.26
CA GLU A 53 14.03 -5.73 2.42
C GLU A 53 14.02 -7.09 1.73
N LEU A 54 12.87 -7.77 1.68
CA LEU A 54 12.71 -9.08 1.03
C LEU A 54 12.64 -9.00 -0.51
N ILE A 55 12.24 -7.85 -1.07
CA ILE A 55 12.22 -7.61 -2.52
C ILE A 55 13.54 -6.92 -2.90
N ASP A 56 14.62 -7.65 -3.01
CA ASP A 56 15.99 -7.09 -3.14
C ASP A 56 16.52 -6.98 -4.57
N ASP A 57 15.76 -7.43 -5.55
CA ASP A 57 16.14 -7.52 -6.95
C ASP A 57 15.75 -6.28 -7.80
N ARG A 58 15.07 -5.31 -7.20
CA ARG A 58 14.63 -4.05 -7.83
C ARG A 58 14.60 -2.91 -6.82
N ASP A 59 14.63 -1.68 -7.30
CA ASP A 59 14.48 -0.51 -6.44
C ASP A 59 13.06 -0.48 -5.84
N PHE A 60 12.97 -0.01 -4.60
CA PHE A 60 11.70 0.15 -3.91
C PHE A 60 11.64 1.56 -3.33
N ILE A 61 10.66 2.35 -3.73
CA ILE A 61 10.46 3.72 -3.27
C ILE A 61 9.12 3.87 -2.55
N THR A 62 9.15 4.53 -1.42
CA THR A 62 7.95 4.91 -0.67
C THR A 62 8.17 6.23 0.07
N TYR A 63 7.11 6.81 0.58
CA TYR A 63 7.18 8.03 1.36
C TYR A 63 6.16 8.04 2.49
N ASP A 64 6.49 8.77 3.55
CA ASP A 64 5.54 9.07 4.61
C ASP A 64 4.53 10.11 4.12
N MET A 65 3.23 9.83 4.29
CA MET A 65 2.18 10.82 4.00
C MET A 65 2.33 12.06 4.89
N PRO A 66 1.84 13.24 4.47
CA PRO A 66 1.92 14.45 5.30
C PRO A 66 1.36 14.24 6.71
N GLY A 67 2.17 14.53 7.72
CA GLY A 67 1.86 14.31 9.15
C GLY A 67 2.00 12.88 9.63
N ILE A 68 2.60 11.99 8.82
CA ILE A 68 2.89 10.61 9.20
C ILE A 68 4.41 10.42 9.28
N GLY A 69 4.86 9.59 10.22
CA GLY A 69 6.27 9.21 10.36
C GLY A 69 7.19 10.40 10.50
N GLY A 70 8.02 10.67 9.48
CA GLY A 70 8.95 11.80 9.44
C GLY A 70 8.53 12.94 8.52
N SER A 71 7.37 12.86 7.84
CA SER A 71 6.85 13.96 7.04
C SER A 71 6.19 15.02 7.92
N PRO A 72 6.44 16.34 7.67
CA PRO A 72 5.82 17.42 8.41
C PRO A 72 4.29 17.40 8.31
N ASP A 73 3.64 18.03 9.30
CA ASP A 73 2.20 18.23 9.30
C ASP A 73 1.74 19.04 8.09
N PRO A 74 0.64 18.63 7.45
CA PRO A 74 0.08 19.38 6.33
C PRO A 74 -0.60 20.66 6.83
N VAL A 75 -0.31 21.77 6.16
CA VAL A 75 -0.92 23.08 6.46
C VAL A 75 -2.39 23.11 6.01
N VAL A 76 -2.71 22.42 4.90
CA VAL A 76 -4.06 22.32 4.34
C VAL A 76 -4.41 20.89 4.01
N PRO A 77 -5.70 20.52 4.03
CA PRO A 77 -6.14 19.20 3.60
C PRO A 77 -5.65 18.85 2.19
N TYR A 78 -5.57 17.56 1.92
CA TYR A 78 -5.26 17.02 0.60
C TYR A 78 -6.29 15.94 0.23
N ASN A 79 -6.30 15.56 -1.03
CA ASN A 79 -7.13 14.46 -1.54
C ASN A 79 -6.26 13.47 -2.32
N ALA A 80 -6.85 12.35 -2.72
CA ALA A 80 -6.16 11.29 -3.44
C ALA A 80 -5.55 11.77 -4.77
N ILE A 81 -6.25 12.66 -5.51
CA ILE A 81 -5.80 13.21 -6.79
C ILE A 81 -4.51 14.01 -6.61
N LEU A 82 -4.46 14.89 -5.60
CA LEU A 82 -3.27 15.68 -5.30
C LEU A 82 -2.10 14.78 -4.88
N MET A 83 -2.34 13.78 -4.04
CA MET A 83 -1.26 12.89 -3.61
C MET A 83 -0.74 11.99 -4.73
N ALA A 84 -1.60 11.57 -5.67
CA ALA A 84 -1.16 10.88 -6.88
C ALA A 84 -0.27 11.78 -7.75
N ARG A 85 -0.61 13.07 -7.91
CA ARG A 85 0.25 14.05 -8.59
C ARG A 85 1.60 14.23 -7.88
N ILE A 86 1.60 14.32 -6.55
CA ILE A 86 2.83 14.44 -5.77
C ILE A 86 3.73 13.21 -5.95
N ALA A 87 3.15 12.01 -5.96
CA ALA A 87 3.88 10.78 -6.24
C ALA A 87 4.49 10.79 -7.65
N ASP A 88 3.75 11.29 -8.63
CA ASP A 88 4.24 11.46 -10.01
C ASP A 88 5.47 12.40 -10.08
N LEU A 89 5.41 13.55 -9.42
CA LEU A 89 6.53 14.50 -9.33
C LEU A 89 7.73 13.94 -8.53
N LEU A 90 7.48 13.09 -7.53
CA LEU A 90 8.56 12.37 -6.84
C LEU A 90 9.27 11.41 -7.79
N LEU A 91 8.54 10.65 -8.60
CA LEU A 91 9.14 9.76 -9.59
C LEU A 91 10.00 10.50 -10.60
N ASP A 92 9.59 11.70 -11.04
CA ASP A 92 10.43 12.57 -11.92
C ASP A 92 11.73 12.94 -11.21
N ARG A 93 11.65 13.32 -9.93
CA ARG A 93 12.83 13.72 -9.15
C ARG A 93 13.82 12.57 -8.93
N PHE A 94 13.33 11.33 -8.87
CA PHE A 94 14.14 10.12 -8.75
C PHE A 94 14.49 9.47 -10.09
N GLU A 95 14.15 10.13 -11.23
CA GLU A 95 14.41 9.63 -12.58
C GLU A 95 13.82 8.24 -12.85
N MET A 96 12.61 7.99 -12.32
CA MET A 96 11.87 6.75 -12.46
C MET A 96 10.67 6.92 -13.41
N PRO A 97 10.88 6.93 -14.75
CA PRO A 97 9.81 7.24 -15.71
C PRO A 97 8.72 6.16 -15.80
N LEU A 98 9.04 4.92 -15.47
CA LEU A 98 8.13 3.77 -15.48
C LEU A 98 8.35 2.95 -14.22
N VAL A 99 7.28 2.57 -13.55
CA VAL A 99 7.31 1.85 -12.28
C VAL A 99 6.25 0.75 -12.24
N ASP A 100 6.47 -0.26 -11.41
CA ASP A 100 5.40 -1.07 -10.87
C ASP A 100 4.81 -0.35 -9.65
N VAL A 101 3.50 -0.41 -9.47
CA VAL A 101 2.82 0.29 -8.37
C VAL A 101 2.21 -0.72 -7.42
N MET A 102 2.45 -0.55 -6.14
CA MET A 102 1.87 -1.40 -5.10
C MET A 102 1.26 -0.56 -3.99
N GLY A 103 0.12 -0.99 -3.46
CA GLY A 103 -0.50 -0.31 -2.32
C GLY A 103 -1.26 -1.25 -1.40
N VAL A 104 -1.17 -0.97 -0.09
CA VAL A 104 -1.81 -1.78 0.96
C VAL A 104 -2.93 -1.00 1.62
N SER A 105 -4.12 -1.60 1.73
CA SER A 105 -5.26 -1.01 2.45
C SER A 105 -5.61 0.38 1.91
N TRP A 106 -5.56 1.43 2.71
CA TRP A 106 -5.69 2.82 2.27
C TRP A 106 -4.70 3.17 1.14
N GLY A 107 -3.47 2.67 1.22
CA GLY A 107 -2.48 2.82 0.15
C GLY A 107 -2.88 2.11 -1.15
N GLY A 108 -3.69 1.05 -1.07
CA GLY A 108 -4.26 0.41 -2.25
C GLY A 108 -5.25 1.30 -2.99
N ALA A 109 -6.02 2.14 -2.26
CA ALA A 109 -6.84 3.19 -2.88
C ALA A 109 -5.96 4.26 -3.56
N MET A 110 -4.84 4.65 -2.93
CA MET A 110 -3.87 5.55 -3.54
C MET A 110 -3.23 4.96 -4.80
N ALA A 111 -2.87 3.67 -4.78
CA ALA A 111 -2.32 2.96 -5.93
C ALA A 111 -3.31 2.92 -7.10
N GLN A 112 -4.59 2.68 -6.83
CA GLN A 112 -5.66 2.78 -7.84
C GLN A 112 -5.78 4.19 -8.40
N GLN A 113 -5.82 5.22 -7.54
CA GLN A 113 -5.86 6.62 -7.99
C GLN A 113 -4.66 6.97 -8.85
N PHE A 114 -3.45 6.56 -8.44
CA PHE A 114 -2.23 6.81 -9.20
C PHE A 114 -2.28 6.13 -10.57
N ALA A 115 -2.66 4.85 -10.62
CA ALA A 115 -2.74 4.10 -11.88
C ALA A 115 -3.79 4.66 -12.86
N LEU A 116 -4.93 5.13 -12.34
CA LEU A 116 -5.98 5.76 -13.15
C LEU A 116 -5.54 7.14 -13.69
N GLN A 117 -4.77 7.90 -12.92
CA GLN A 117 -4.35 9.25 -13.26
C GLN A 117 -3.09 9.29 -14.13
N ASN A 118 -2.15 8.37 -13.90
CA ASN A 118 -0.81 8.35 -14.49
C ASN A 118 -0.54 7.01 -15.20
N ASN A 119 -1.52 6.49 -15.93
CA ASN A 119 -1.48 5.14 -16.53
C ASN A 119 -0.21 4.89 -17.35
N ALA A 120 0.28 5.87 -18.10
CA ALA A 120 1.50 5.73 -18.91
C ALA A 120 2.79 5.46 -18.09
N ARG A 121 2.76 5.69 -16.79
CA ARG A 121 3.88 5.46 -15.86
C ARG A 121 3.78 4.15 -15.08
N VAL A 122 2.69 3.39 -15.25
CA VAL A 122 2.44 2.16 -14.49
C VAL A 122 2.56 0.95 -15.40
N ASN A 123 3.56 0.13 -15.15
CA ASN A 123 3.74 -1.15 -15.85
C ASN A 123 2.79 -2.20 -15.30
N LYS A 124 2.82 -2.45 -13.98
CA LYS A 124 1.94 -3.38 -13.28
C LYS A 124 1.40 -2.76 -11.99
N LEU A 125 0.24 -3.24 -11.54
CA LEU A 125 -0.42 -2.78 -10.33
C LEU A 125 -0.62 -3.93 -9.35
N ILE A 126 -0.31 -3.71 -8.07
CA ILE A 126 -0.54 -4.69 -6.99
C ILE A 126 -1.40 -4.03 -5.92
N LEU A 127 -2.56 -4.60 -5.69
CA LEU A 127 -3.57 -4.13 -4.73
C LEU A 127 -3.69 -5.12 -3.57
N VAL A 128 -3.31 -4.70 -2.37
CA VAL A 128 -3.23 -5.59 -1.20
C VAL A 128 -4.21 -5.17 -0.13
N ALA A 129 -5.05 -6.10 0.34
CA ALA A 129 -6.00 -5.88 1.45
C ALA A 129 -6.78 -4.56 1.31
N THR A 130 -7.31 -4.27 0.12
CA THR A 130 -7.91 -2.98 -0.24
C THR A 130 -9.29 -3.13 -0.88
N SER A 131 -9.92 -2.01 -1.19
CA SER A 131 -11.27 -1.92 -1.76
C SER A 131 -11.36 -0.81 -2.81
N ALA A 132 -12.50 -0.72 -3.46
CA ALA A 132 -12.81 0.36 -4.41
C ALA A 132 -13.26 1.68 -3.71
N GLY A 133 -12.94 1.87 -2.44
CA GLY A 133 -13.27 3.06 -1.66
C GLY A 133 -14.69 3.03 -1.06
N MET A 134 -15.47 4.09 -1.22
CA MET A 134 -16.78 4.23 -0.55
C MET A 134 -17.78 3.10 -0.88
N LEU A 135 -17.64 2.43 -2.01
CA LEU A 135 -18.46 1.28 -2.43
C LEU A 135 -17.90 -0.05 -1.92
N MET A 136 -17.32 -0.05 -0.72
CA MET A 136 -16.77 -1.27 -0.12
C MET A 136 -17.79 -2.04 0.71
N VAL A 137 -17.60 -3.36 0.78
CA VAL A 137 -18.21 -4.19 1.82
C VAL A 137 -17.50 -3.87 3.13
N PRO A 138 -18.20 -3.40 4.18
CA PRO A 138 -17.57 -3.02 5.44
C PRO A 138 -16.99 -4.25 6.16
N GLY A 139 -15.93 -4.01 6.91
CA GLY A 139 -15.32 -5.01 7.78
C GLY A 139 -16.16 -5.34 9.00
N ASN A 140 -15.62 -6.22 9.84
CA ASN A 140 -16.24 -6.62 11.10
C ASN A 140 -16.44 -5.38 12.00
N PRO A 141 -17.67 -5.10 12.50
CA PRO A 141 -17.91 -3.94 13.35
C PRO A 141 -17.02 -3.85 14.59
N ALA A 142 -16.70 -4.98 15.23
CA ALA A 142 -15.78 -5.00 16.37
C ALA A 142 -14.36 -4.58 15.98
N ALA A 143 -13.88 -4.96 14.78
CA ALA A 143 -12.59 -4.52 14.25
C ALA A 143 -12.63 -3.02 13.92
N LEU A 144 -13.69 -2.55 13.25
CA LEU A 144 -13.83 -1.14 12.85
C LEU A 144 -13.88 -0.20 14.06
N VAL A 145 -14.58 -0.57 15.15
CA VAL A 145 -14.58 0.20 16.41
C VAL A 145 -13.18 0.29 17.00
N LYS A 146 -12.38 -0.79 16.96
CA LYS A 146 -10.99 -0.77 17.43
C LYS A 146 -10.06 0.02 16.49
N MET A 147 -10.34 -0.01 15.20
CA MET A 147 -9.64 0.82 14.22
C MET A 147 -9.86 2.32 14.43
N ALA A 148 -11.02 2.72 14.87
CA ALA A 148 -11.34 4.11 15.20
C ALA A 148 -10.70 4.58 16.53
N ASP A 149 -10.26 3.66 17.38
CA ASP A 149 -9.67 3.99 18.68
C ASP A 149 -8.21 4.49 18.53
N PRO A 150 -7.89 5.75 18.92
CA PRO A 150 -6.54 6.29 18.77
C PRO A 150 -5.48 5.54 19.59
N ARG A 151 -5.89 4.79 20.64
CA ARG A 151 -4.96 3.97 21.43
C ARG A 151 -4.21 2.94 20.59
N ARG A 152 -4.73 2.53 19.45
CA ARG A 152 -4.02 1.62 18.54
C ARG A 152 -2.64 2.12 18.09
N TYR A 153 -2.38 3.42 18.14
CA TYR A 153 -1.11 4.01 17.76
C TYR A 153 -0.24 4.45 18.96
N ILE A 154 -0.86 4.69 20.12
CA ILE A 154 -0.15 5.29 21.26
C ILE A 154 -0.04 4.34 22.46
N ASP A 155 -0.74 3.21 22.44
CA ASP A 155 -0.78 2.22 23.52
C ASP A 155 -0.43 0.82 22.97
N PRO A 156 0.83 0.38 23.13
CA PRO A 156 1.27 -0.94 22.69
C PRO A 156 0.51 -2.10 23.33
N GLU A 157 0.06 -1.96 24.58
CA GLU A 157 -0.70 -3.00 25.30
C GLU A 157 -2.10 -3.14 24.69
N PHE A 158 -2.76 -2.00 24.40
CA PHE A 158 -4.04 -2.00 23.68
C PHE A 158 -3.90 -2.68 22.32
N MET A 159 -2.88 -2.34 21.55
CA MET A 159 -2.61 -2.96 20.26
C MET A 159 -2.37 -4.47 20.41
N ALA A 160 -1.50 -4.88 21.33
CA ALA A 160 -1.18 -6.29 21.54
C ALA A 160 -2.41 -7.11 21.97
N LYS A 161 -3.27 -6.54 22.84
CA LYS A 161 -4.51 -7.16 23.30
C LYS A 161 -5.55 -7.35 22.20
N HIS A 162 -5.67 -6.36 21.30
CA HIS A 162 -6.71 -6.34 20.28
C HIS A 162 -6.20 -6.72 18.87
N PHE A 163 -4.95 -7.14 18.74
CA PHE A 163 -4.31 -7.41 17.46
C PHE A 163 -5.10 -8.37 16.58
N LYS A 164 -5.53 -9.52 17.13
CA LYS A 164 -6.33 -10.50 16.39
C LYS A 164 -7.71 -9.97 16.01
N THR A 165 -8.37 -9.21 16.90
CA THR A 165 -9.66 -8.58 16.59
C THR A 165 -9.55 -7.56 15.47
N LEU A 166 -8.44 -6.79 15.46
CA LEU A 166 -8.18 -5.77 14.46
C LEU A 166 -7.85 -6.37 13.10
N TYR A 167 -6.87 -7.26 13.07
CA TYR A 167 -6.25 -7.64 11.81
C TYR A 167 -6.68 -9.03 11.31
N GLY A 168 -7.29 -9.87 12.17
CA GLY A 168 -7.68 -11.26 11.82
C GLY A 168 -6.47 -12.18 11.62
N GLY A 169 -6.71 -13.35 11.06
CA GLY A 169 -5.71 -14.27 10.57
C GLY A 169 -4.71 -14.81 11.60
N MET A 170 -3.68 -15.47 11.10
CA MET A 170 -2.55 -15.87 11.93
C MET A 170 -1.76 -14.65 12.39
N VAL A 171 -1.41 -14.65 13.66
CA VAL A 171 -0.64 -13.58 14.29
C VAL A 171 0.84 -13.86 14.10
N GLY A 172 1.46 -13.20 13.12
CA GLY A 172 2.91 -13.20 12.97
C GLY A 172 3.63 -12.51 14.15
N ASN A 173 4.85 -12.02 13.95
CA ASN A 173 5.60 -11.31 15.00
C ASN A 173 4.99 -9.92 15.31
N LYS A 174 3.85 -9.94 16.02
CA LYS A 174 3.10 -8.73 16.38
C LYS A 174 3.91 -7.70 17.16
N ALA A 175 4.81 -8.15 18.05
CA ALA A 175 5.62 -7.25 18.85
C ALA A 175 6.57 -6.42 17.98
N GLU A 176 7.18 -7.04 17.00
CA GLU A 176 8.08 -6.38 16.06
C GLU A 176 7.34 -5.35 15.19
N HIS A 177 6.16 -5.71 14.69
CA HIS A 177 5.32 -4.76 13.94
C HIS A 177 4.92 -3.55 14.81
N ILE A 178 4.44 -3.79 16.04
CA ILE A 178 4.03 -2.70 16.95
C ILE A 178 5.21 -1.75 17.22
N ASN A 179 6.41 -2.29 17.44
CA ASN A 179 7.60 -1.48 17.72
C ASN A 179 8.06 -0.60 16.53
N ARG A 180 7.69 -0.95 15.30
CA ARG A 180 8.00 -0.16 14.10
C ARG A 180 7.01 0.99 13.87
N LEU A 181 5.82 0.91 14.44
CA LEU A 181 4.81 1.96 14.26
C LEU A 181 5.19 3.22 15.03
N LYS A 182 5.18 4.36 14.34
CA LYS A 182 5.24 5.69 14.96
C LYS A 182 3.82 6.28 14.94
N PRO A 183 3.36 6.83 16.06
CA PRO A 183 2.06 7.50 16.09
C PRO A 183 2.00 8.60 15.03
N PRO A 184 0.96 8.64 14.21
CA PRO A 184 0.72 9.74 13.29
C PRO A 184 0.40 11.00 14.08
N SER A 185 0.63 12.19 13.49
CA SER A 185 0.06 13.41 14.05
C SER A 185 -1.47 13.37 13.97
N LYS A 186 -2.15 14.07 14.85
CA LYS A 186 -3.62 14.16 14.83
C LYS A 186 -4.12 14.77 13.53
N THR A 187 -3.48 15.83 13.07
CA THR A 187 -3.79 16.53 11.81
C THR A 187 -3.55 15.64 10.60
N GLY A 188 -2.37 14.99 10.55
CA GLY A 188 -2.01 14.09 9.44
C GLY A 188 -2.96 12.92 9.31
N TYR A 189 -3.29 12.27 10.42
CA TYR A 189 -4.26 11.16 10.42
C TYR A 189 -5.66 11.61 10.01
N PHE A 190 -6.13 12.73 10.55
CA PHE A 190 -7.43 13.29 10.20
C PHE A 190 -7.51 13.65 8.70
N TYR A 191 -6.45 14.24 8.15
CA TYR A 191 -6.42 14.58 6.73
C TYR A 191 -6.30 13.34 5.81
N GLN A 192 -5.66 12.25 6.27
CA GLN A 192 -5.72 10.98 5.56
C GLN A 192 -7.14 10.42 5.49
N LEU A 193 -7.91 10.51 6.57
CA LEU A 193 -9.33 10.12 6.56
C LEU A 193 -10.14 10.98 5.59
N LEU A 194 -9.95 12.31 5.63
CA LEU A 194 -10.62 13.24 4.73
C LEU A 194 -10.28 12.99 3.27
N ALA A 195 -9.03 12.63 2.97
CA ALA A 195 -8.55 12.41 1.60
C ALA A 195 -9.33 11.31 0.85
N MET A 196 -9.87 10.34 1.59
CA MET A 196 -10.67 9.24 1.03
C MET A 196 -12.16 9.37 1.28
N MET A 197 -12.60 10.44 1.96
CA MET A 197 -14.01 10.65 2.20
C MET A 197 -14.75 10.93 0.88
N GLY A 198 -15.70 10.07 0.55
CA GLY A 198 -16.42 10.14 -0.72
C GLY A 198 -15.64 9.63 -1.95
N TRP A 199 -14.37 9.22 -1.78
CA TRP A 199 -13.59 8.69 -2.88
C TRP A 199 -14.04 7.26 -3.25
N THR A 200 -14.09 6.99 -4.55
CA THR A 200 -14.26 5.64 -5.10
C THR A 200 -13.64 5.54 -6.47
N SER A 201 -12.97 4.42 -6.73
CA SER A 201 -12.44 4.06 -8.05
C SER A 201 -13.42 3.28 -8.91
N ALA A 202 -14.46 2.69 -8.30
CA ALA A 202 -15.33 1.69 -8.93
C ALA A 202 -15.83 2.07 -10.34
N PRO A 203 -16.30 3.31 -10.62
CA PRO A 203 -16.76 3.67 -11.97
C PRO A 203 -15.65 3.70 -13.03
N PHE A 204 -14.39 3.79 -12.61
CA PHE A 204 -13.23 3.96 -13.49
C PHE A 204 -12.43 2.67 -13.68
N LEU A 205 -12.55 1.70 -12.77
CA LEU A 205 -11.82 0.42 -12.81
C LEU A 205 -12.06 -0.39 -14.09
N PRO A 206 -13.25 -0.39 -14.74
CA PRO A 206 -13.43 -1.06 -16.03
C PRO A 206 -12.57 -0.52 -17.17
N PHE A 207 -12.02 0.69 -17.01
CA PHE A 207 -11.12 1.32 -17.99
C PHE A 207 -9.63 1.13 -17.64
N LEU A 208 -9.32 0.54 -16.50
CA LEU A 208 -7.96 0.26 -16.07
C LEU A 208 -7.39 -0.95 -16.82
N LYS A 209 -6.51 -0.68 -17.79
CA LYS A 209 -5.92 -1.72 -18.66
C LYS A 209 -4.66 -2.36 -18.08
N THR A 210 -4.09 -1.76 -17.03
CA THR A 210 -2.88 -2.23 -16.36
C THR A 210 -3.08 -3.64 -15.80
N GLN A 211 -2.13 -4.54 -16.04
CA GLN A 211 -2.13 -5.85 -15.39
C GLN A 211 -2.12 -5.67 -13.87
N THR A 212 -3.07 -6.30 -13.20
CA THR A 212 -3.31 -6.08 -11.77
C THR A 212 -3.34 -7.39 -10.99
N LEU A 213 -2.49 -7.49 -9.97
CA LEU A 213 -2.58 -8.52 -8.94
C LEU A 213 -3.37 -7.96 -7.76
N ILE A 214 -4.43 -8.66 -7.38
CA ILE A 214 -5.24 -8.35 -6.19
C ILE A 214 -4.92 -9.41 -5.15
N MET A 215 -4.39 -9.01 -3.99
CA MET A 215 -4.04 -9.92 -2.91
C MET A 215 -4.92 -9.67 -1.70
N MET A 216 -5.58 -10.71 -1.21
CA MET A 216 -6.51 -10.61 -0.07
C MET A 216 -6.24 -11.69 0.97
N GLY A 217 -6.43 -11.33 2.23
CA GLY A 217 -6.51 -12.30 3.31
C GLY A 217 -7.92 -12.87 3.43
N GLY A 218 -8.04 -14.19 3.57
CA GLY A 218 -9.34 -14.87 3.73
C GLY A 218 -10.04 -14.51 5.06
N ASP A 219 -9.25 -14.22 6.11
CA ASP A 219 -9.71 -13.82 7.46
C ASP A 219 -9.48 -12.32 7.76
N ASP A 220 -9.43 -11.47 6.72
CA ASP A 220 -9.29 -10.02 6.92
C ASP A 220 -10.55 -9.43 7.55
N GLN A 221 -10.42 -8.93 8.79
CA GLN A 221 -11.53 -8.36 9.55
C GLN A 221 -11.79 -6.88 9.24
N ILE A 222 -10.88 -6.20 8.53
CA ILE A 222 -10.98 -4.78 8.17
C ILE A 222 -11.51 -4.61 6.75
N VAL A 223 -10.91 -5.32 5.79
CA VAL A 223 -11.31 -5.31 4.38
C VAL A 223 -11.61 -6.74 3.92
N PRO A 224 -12.87 -7.19 4.08
CA PRO A 224 -13.27 -8.56 3.74
C PRO A 224 -12.94 -8.96 2.31
N LEU A 225 -12.65 -10.24 2.08
CA LEU A 225 -12.35 -10.84 0.77
C LEU A 225 -13.34 -10.45 -0.33
N ALA A 226 -14.60 -10.18 0.02
CA ALA A 226 -15.61 -9.71 -0.93
C ALA A 226 -15.20 -8.45 -1.70
N ASN A 227 -14.38 -7.57 -1.06
CA ASN A 227 -13.86 -6.38 -1.72
C ASN A 227 -12.84 -6.74 -2.81
N GLY A 228 -11.96 -7.72 -2.56
CA GLY A 228 -11.03 -8.22 -3.57
C GLY A 228 -11.75 -8.85 -4.77
N LYS A 229 -12.78 -9.65 -4.50
CA LYS A 229 -13.64 -10.21 -5.56
C LYS A 229 -14.35 -9.12 -6.36
N PHE A 230 -14.77 -8.04 -5.72
CA PHE A 230 -15.39 -6.89 -6.39
C PHE A 230 -14.38 -6.13 -7.27
N LEU A 231 -13.15 -5.93 -6.79
CA LEU A 231 -12.07 -5.34 -7.60
C LEU A 231 -11.75 -6.22 -8.82
N ASP A 232 -11.63 -7.54 -8.63
CA ASP A 232 -11.35 -8.51 -9.69
C ASP A 232 -12.46 -8.56 -10.75
N PHE A 233 -13.71 -8.42 -10.33
CA PHE A 233 -14.84 -8.31 -11.25
C PHE A 233 -14.80 -7.03 -12.09
N LEU A 234 -14.30 -5.90 -11.52
CA LEU A 234 -14.30 -4.61 -12.20
C LEU A 234 -13.08 -4.37 -13.08
N ILE A 235 -11.91 -4.91 -12.73
CA ILE A 235 -10.65 -4.68 -13.42
C ILE A 235 -10.45 -5.73 -14.52
N PRO A 236 -10.42 -5.38 -15.82
CA PRO A 236 -10.43 -6.36 -16.91
C PRO A 236 -9.22 -7.30 -16.95
N ASN A 237 -8.05 -6.81 -16.52
CA ASN A 237 -6.77 -7.54 -16.55
C ASN A 237 -6.27 -7.82 -15.13
N SER A 238 -7.12 -8.36 -14.27
CA SER A 238 -6.76 -8.71 -12.90
C SER A 238 -6.69 -10.22 -12.68
N GLU A 239 -5.96 -10.57 -11.63
CA GLU A 239 -5.97 -11.89 -11.00
C GLU A 239 -6.07 -11.72 -9.48
N LEU A 240 -6.89 -12.56 -8.86
CA LEU A 240 -7.09 -12.56 -7.41
C LEU A 240 -6.28 -13.67 -6.76
N PHE A 241 -5.37 -13.30 -5.85
CA PHE A 241 -4.61 -14.21 -5.02
C PHE A 241 -5.10 -14.12 -3.56
N VAL A 242 -5.48 -15.24 -2.96
CA VAL A 242 -6.03 -15.30 -1.60
C VAL A 242 -5.11 -16.11 -0.72
N ILE A 243 -4.77 -15.55 0.44
CA ILE A 243 -4.13 -16.27 1.54
C ILE A 243 -5.22 -16.66 2.53
N ASP A 244 -5.63 -17.93 2.54
CA ASP A 244 -6.87 -18.39 3.19
C ASP A 244 -6.96 -18.03 4.68
N ASP A 245 -5.87 -18.23 5.44
CA ASP A 245 -5.77 -17.90 6.87
C ASP A 245 -5.11 -16.53 7.12
N GLY A 246 -4.89 -15.75 6.05
CA GLY A 246 -4.34 -14.41 6.11
C GLY A 246 -5.34 -13.40 6.67
N GLY A 247 -4.89 -12.58 7.63
CA GLY A 247 -5.63 -11.39 8.07
C GLY A 247 -5.18 -10.14 7.31
N HIS A 248 -5.56 -8.96 7.79
CA HIS A 248 -5.23 -7.68 7.14
C HIS A 248 -3.72 -7.42 6.95
N LEU A 249 -2.88 -8.00 7.81
CA LEU A 249 -1.43 -7.87 7.76
C LEU A 249 -0.73 -9.12 7.20
N PHE A 250 -1.37 -9.87 6.31
CA PHE A 250 -0.81 -11.11 5.76
C PHE A 250 0.54 -10.90 5.05
N LEU A 251 0.81 -9.72 4.48
CA LEU A 251 2.14 -9.39 3.94
C LEU A 251 3.28 -9.55 4.96
N LEU A 252 2.98 -9.47 6.25
CA LEU A 252 3.94 -9.65 7.34
C LEU A 252 3.85 -11.05 7.95
N SER A 253 2.64 -11.58 8.16
CA SER A 253 2.46 -12.89 8.76
C SER A 253 2.73 -14.05 7.79
N HIS A 254 2.52 -13.84 6.48
CA HIS A 254 2.75 -14.79 5.38
C HIS A 254 3.75 -14.19 4.38
N ALA A 255 4.83 -13.57 4.89
CA ALA A 255 5.74 -12.77 4.09
C ALA A 255 6.35 -13.56 2.93
N GLN A 256 6.81 -14.80 3.16
CA GLN A 256 7.46 -15.60 2.12
C GLN A 256 6.51 -15.92 0.96
N GLU A 257 5.31 -16.38 1.26
CA GLU A 257 4.28 -16.70 0.26
C GLU A 257 3.84 -15.44 -0.49
N SER A 258 3.58 -14.36 0.24
CA SER A 258 3.18 -13.08 -0.34
C SER A 258 4.24 -12.50 -1.27
N ILE A 259 5.50 -12.48 -0.85
CA ILE A 259 6.60 -11.96 -1.67
C ILE A 259 6.85 -12.85 -2.88
N ALA A 260 6.75 -14.17 -2.75
CA ALA A 260 6.87 -15.09 -3.89
C ALA A 260 5.81 -14.78 -4.96
N ALA A 261 4.55 -14.63 -4.57
CA ALA A 261 3.46 -14.28 -5.49
C ALA A 261 3.68 -12.90 -6.15
N ILE A 262 4.12 -11.89 -5.37
CA ILE A 262 4.44 -10.55 -5.89
C ILE A 262 5.56 -10.62 -6.93
N VAL A 263 6.68 -11.25 -6.60
CA VAL A 263 7.84 -11.33 -7.49
C VAL A 263 7.51 -12.12 -8.75
N GLU A 264 6.82 -13.26 -8.62
CA GLU A 264 6.34 -14.04 -9.75
C GLU A 264 5.46 -13.20 -10.69
N PHE A 265 4.49 -12.47 -10.14
CA PHE A 265 3.64 -11.58 -10.94
C PHE A 265 4.44 -10.49 -11.66
N LEU A 266 5.35 -9.83 -10.94
CA LEU A 266 6.17 -8.75 -11.49
C LEU A 266 7.14 -9.22 -12.58
N ASP A 267 7.63 -10.46 -12.50
CA ASP A 267 8.60 -11.04 -13.43
C ASP A 267 7.96 -11.64 -14.68
N ARG A 268 6.64 -11.85 -14.72
CA ARG A 268 5.96 -12.29 -15.93
C ARG A 268 6.14 -11.25 -17.04
N PRO A 269 6.36 -11.66 -18.31
CA PRO A 269 6.33 -10.73 -19.43
C PRO A 269 5.02 -9.92 -19.44
N ALA A 270 5.10 -8.65 -19.85
CA ALA A 270 3.88 -7.90 -20.12
C ALA A 270 3.06 -8.73 -21.12
N ALA A 271 1.81 -9.06 -20.80
CA ALA A 271 0.94 -9.73 -21.75
C ALA A 271 0.84 -8.81 -22.96
N GLU A 272 1.18 -9.32 -24.14
CA GLU A 272 0.84 -8.64 -25.39
C GLU A 272 -0.64 -8.25 -25.27
N ALA A 273 -0.93 -6.96 -25.42
CA ALA A 273 -2.31 -6.49 -25.32
C ALA A 273 -3.15 -7.40 -26.19
N ARG A 274 -4.05 -8.20 -25.56
CA ARG A 274 -5.00 -9.02 -26.33
C ARG A 274 -5.68 -8.03 -27.25
N GLN A 275 -5.34 -8.10 -28.55
CA GLN A 275 -6.00 -7.32 -29.57
C GLN A 275 -7.47 -7.59 -29.39
N ALA A 276 -8.20 -6.55 -28.97
CA ALA A 276 -9.64 -6.60 -28.95
C ALA A 276 -10.08 -6.83 -30.38
N ALA A 277 -10.56 -8.04 -30.64
CA ALA A 277 -11.31 -8.37 -31.85
C ALA A 277 -12.71 -7.77 -31.72
#